data_26a60f09ff419014b3bcf616502fc684
#
_entry.id   26a60f09ff419014b3bcf616502fc684
#
_cell.length_a   1.000
_cell.length_b   1.000
_cell.length_c   1.000
_cell.angle_alpha   90.00
_cell.angle_beta   90.00
_cell.angle_gamma   90.00
#
_symmetry.space_group_name_H-M   'P 1'
#
loop_
_entity.id
_entity.type
_entity.pdbx_description
1 polymer ?
#
loop_
_entity_poly.entity_id
_entity_poly.type
_entity_poly.pdbx_seq_one_letter_code
_entity_poly.pdbx_strand_id
1 'polypeptide(L)'
;MDSFYHAIQTICVYAIPLIFAITLHESAHGWAAGRLGDPTATMLGRVTINPIPHIDPIGTIAVPGALLLMSALTGGGGLLFGWAKPVPINPRYFRNPLKAMTITAAAGPLSNLLQMIFWALLLKALAAVGFYDKFVISV
;
A
#
# COMPACT_ATOMS: atom_id res chain seq x y z
N MET A 1 28.20 11.88 -4.90
CA MET A 1 26.93 12.61 -4.61
C MET A 1 25.78 12.10 -5.46
N ASP A 2 25.99 11.79 -6.73
CA ASP A 2 24.92 11.36 -7.65
C ASP A 2 24.24 10.05 -7.22
N SER A 3 25.00 9.08 -6.71
CA SER A 3 24.47 7.80 -6.19
C SER A 3 23.49 7.99 -5.00
N PHE A 4 23.74 8.97 -4.14
CA PHE A 4 22.88 9.27 -2.99
C PHE A 4 21.56 9.93 -3.43
N TYR A 5 21.63 10.88 -4.36
CA TYR A 5 20.44 11.51 -4.93
C TYR A 5 19.58 10.51 -5.69
N HIS A 6 20.18 9.62 -6.48
CA HIS A 6 19.46 8.55 -7.16
C HIS A 6 18.78 7.59 -6.18
N ALA A 7 19.43 7.24 -5.06
CA ALA A 7 18.82 6.39 -4.03
C ALA A 7 17.61 7.07 -3.40
N ILE A 8 17.72 8.35 -3.01
CA ILE A 8 16.59 9.11 -2.44
C ILE A 8 15.44 9.21 -3.44
N GLN A 9 15.74 9.55 -4.69
CA GLN A 9 14.74 9.66 -5.75
C GLN A 9 14.01 8.34 -5.97
N THR A 10 14.74 7.23 -6.03
CA THR A 10 14.18 5.89 -6.16
C THR A 10 13.25 5.55 -4.99
N ILE A 11 13.70 5.80 -3.76
CA ILE A 11 12.89 5.57 -2.56
C ILE A 11 11.60 6.40 -2.61
N CYS A 12 11.67 7.69 -2.94
CA CYS A 12 10.50 8.55 -3.01
C CYS A 12 9.51 8.10 -4.10
N VAL A 13 10.00 7.72 -5.26
CA VAL A 13 9.16 7.28 -6.40
C VAL A 13 8.41 5.99 -6.07
N TYR A 14 9.03 5.05 -5.36
CA TYR A 14 8.38 3.79 -5.00
C TYR A 14 7.60 3.86 -3.69
N ALA A 15 8.06 4.64 -2.70
CA ALA A 15 7.44 4.69 -1.38
C ALA A 15 6.03 5.29 -1.42
N ILE A 16 5.80 6.36 -2.19
CA ILE A 16 4.51 7.04 -2.25
C ILE A 16 3.40 6.12 -2.80
N PRO A 17 3.53 5.50 -3.99
CA PRO A 17 2.53 4.56 -4.48
C PRO A 17 2.34 3.35 -3.56
N LEU A 18 3.43 2.85 -2.97
CA LEU A 18 3.36 1.70 -2.07
C LEU A 18 2.58 2.01 -0.79
N ILE A 19 2.81 3.18 -0.18
CA ILE A 19 2.08 3.64 1.00
C ILE A 19 0.58 3.75 0.69
N PHE A 20 0.22 4.34 -0.45
CA PHE A 20 -1.17 4.42 -0.88
C PHE A 20 -1.77 3.04 -1.15
N ALA A 21 -1.02 2.16 -1.83
CA ALA A 21 -1.46 0.80 -2.12
C ALA A 21 -1.81 0.04 -0.84
N ILE A 22 -0.93 0.08 0.16
CA ILE A 22 -1.13 -0.59 1.45
C ILE A 22 -2.28 0.06 2.23
N THR A 23 -2.27 1.37 2.35
CA THR A 23 -3.27 2.11 3.15
C THR A 23 -4.68 1.89 2.63
N LEU A 24 -4.89 2.03 1.32
CA LEU A 24 -6.20 1.85 0.71
C LEU A 24 -6.62 0.38 0.67
N HIS A 25 -5.68 -0.55 0.52
CA HIS A 25 -5.93 -1.99 0.61
C HIS A 25 -6.51 -2.36 1.98
N GLU A 26 -5.84 -1.98 3.06
CA GLU A 26 -6.27 -2.24 4.42
C GLU A 26 -7.58 -1.50 4.76
N SER A 27 -7.71 -0.25 4.34
CA SER A 27 -8.95 0.51 4.52
C SER A 27 -10.13 -0.10 3.78
N ALA A 28 -9.90 -0.68 2.60
CA ALA A 28 -10.94 -1.34 1.82
C ALA A 28 -11.49 -2.58 2.53
N HIS A 29 -10.63 -3.38 3.16
CA HIS A 29 -11.07 -4.50 4.01
C HIS A 29 -12.00 -4.01 5.13
N GLY A 30 -11.58 -2.99 5.88
CA GLY A 30 -12.36 -2.42 6.97
C GLY A 30 -13.67 -1.77 6.51
N TRP A 31 -13.64 -1.08 5.39
CA TRP A 31 -14.83 -0.48 4.78
C TRP A 31 -15.85 -1.53 4.34
N ALA A 32 -15.41 -2.58 3.65
CA ALA A 32 -16.27 -3.67 3.21
C ALA A 32 -16.88 -4.41 4.40
N ALA A 33 -16.10 -4.70 5.44
CA ALA A 33 -16.57 -5.31 6.68
C ALA A 33 -17.65 -4.45 7.34
N GLY A 34 -17.43 -3.13 7.43
CA GLY A 34 -18.40 -2.18 7.98
C GLY A 34 -19.73 -2.17 7.22
N ARG A 35 -19.68 -2.25 5.89
CA ARG A 35 -20.88 -2.34 5.03
C ARG A 35 -21.65 -3.65 5.20
N LEU A 36 -20.96 -4.70 5.64
CA LEU A 36 -21.54 -6.02 5.86
C LEU A 36 -21.97 -6.26 7.31
N GLY A 37 -21.79 -5.27 8.19
CA GLY A 37 -22.27 -5.28 9.57
C GLY A 37 -21.19 -5.29 10.66
N ASP A 38 -19.90 -5.39 10.31
CA ASP A 38 -18.81 -5.35 11.27
C ASP A 38 -18.22 -3.93 11.43
N PRO A 39 -18.52 -3.21 12.51
CA PRO A 39 -18.03 -1.86 12.73
C PRO A 39 -16.61 -1.81 13.33
N THR A 40 -15.98 -2.95 13.61
CA THR A 40 -14.73 -3.03 14.40
C THR A 40 -13.63 -2.13 13.83
N ALA A 41 -13.35 -2.25 12.56
CA ALA A 41 -12.30 -1.46 11.90
C ALA A 41 -12.59 0.04 11.92
N THR A 42 -13.85 0.42 11.68
CA THR A 42 -14.29 1.82 11.71
C THR A 42 -14.18 2.42 13.10
N MET A 43 -14.61 1.70 14.13
CA MET A 43 -14.53 2.14 15.52
C MET A 43 -13.09 2.32 16.01
N LEU A 44 -12.16 1.55 15.45
CA LEU A 44 -10.73 1.65 15.77
C LEU A 44 -9.97 2.68 14.89
N GLY A 45 -10.68 3.45 14.06
CA GLY A 45 -10.07 4.43 13.17
C GLY A 45 -9.19 3.84 12.07
N ARG A 46 -9.44 2.56 11.69
CA ARG A 46 -8.64 1.83 10.71
C ARG A 46 -9.16 1.98 9.27
N VAL A 47 -10.31 2.60 9.07
CA VAL A 47 -10.86 2.96 7.75
C VAL A 47 -10.49 4.41 7.47
N THR A 48 -9.31 4.61 6.93
CA THR A 48 -8.72 5.95 6.73
C THR A 48 -7.67 5.94 5.62
N ILE A 49 -7.50 7.07 4.95
CA ILE A 49 -6.40 7.32 4.00
C ILE A 49 -5.08 7.67 4.71
N ASN A 50 -5.11 7.91 6.02
CA ASN A 50 -3.91 8.12 6.82
C ASN A 50 -3.13 6.80 6.92
N PRO A 51 -1.85 6.74 6.50
CA PRO A 51 -1.07 5.52 6.55
C PRO A 51 -0.67 5.09 7.97
N ILE A 52 -0.60 6.03 8.92
CA ILE A 52 -0.05 5.77 10.26
C ILE A 52 -0.72 4.59 10.98
N PRO A 53 -2.06 4.44 11.00
CA PRO A 53 -2.70 3.29 11.64
C PRO A 53 -2.38 1.93 11.00
N HIS A 54 -1.86 1.93 9.78
CA HIS A 54 -1.53 0.73 9.01
C HIS A 54 -0.05 0.35 9.09
N ILE A 55 0.77 1.18 9.73
CA ILE A 55 2.19 0.89 9.95
C ILE A 55 2.34 -0.14 11.05
N ASP A 56 3.01 -1.25 10.71
CA ASP A 56 3.51 -2.22 11.67
C ASP A 56 5.00 -1.92 11.94
N PRO A 57 5.41 -1.65 13.18
CA PRO A 57 6.82 -1.32 13.47
C PRO A 57 7.80 -2.40 13.03
N ILE A 58 7.41 -3.66 13.11
CA ILE A 58 8.25 -4.79 12.71
C ILE A 58 8.14 -5.02 11.21
N GLY A 59 6.92 -5.22 10.69
CA GLY A 59 6.71 -5.61 9.30
C GLY A 59 6.93 -4.51 8.28
N THR A 60 6.65 -3.26 8.63
CA THR A 60 6.75 -2.12 7.72
C THR A 60 8.11 -1.43 7.81
N ILE A 61 8.77 -1.47 8.95
CA ILE A 61 10.02 -0.73 9.21
C ILE A 61 11.20 -1.67 9.46
N ALA A 62 11.12 -2.52 10.48
CA ALA A 62 12.29 -3.30 10.92
C ALA A 62 12.70 -4.37 9.89
N VAL A 63 11.76 -5.12 9.32
CA VAL A 63 12.07 -6.18 8.35
C VAL A 63 12.59 -5.61 7.03
N PRO A 64 11.94 -4.63 6.39
CA PRO A 64 12.50 -4.01 5.18
C PRO A 64 13.86 -3.36 5.44
N GLY A 65 14.02 -2.69 6.58
CA GLY A 65 15.29 -2.07 6.96
C GLY A 65 16.43 -3.07 7.12
N ALA A 66 16.17 -4.20 7.78
CA ALA A 66 17.15 -5.28 7.94
C ALA A 66 17.53 -5.92 6.60
N LEU A 67 16.55 -6.15 5.72
CA LEU A 67 16.78 -6.70 4.37
C LEU A 67 17.61 -5.75 3.50
N LEU A 68 17.35 -4.45 3.56
CA LEU A 68 18.15 -3.43 2.86
C LEU A 68 19.58 -3.39 3.39
N LEU A 69 19.77 -3.45 4.70
CA LEU A 69 21.11 -3.48 5.32
C LEU A 69 21.86 -4.74 4.89
N MET A 70 21.24 -5.91 4.95
CA MET A 70 21.86 -7.15 4.48
C MET A 70 22.22 -7.10 2.99
N SER A 71 21.34 -6.58 2.16
CA SER A 71 21.61 -6.39 0.73
C SER A 71 22.82 -5.48 0.49
N ALA A 72 22.91 -4.39 1.24
CA ALA A 72 24.06 -3.47 1.16
C ALA A 72 25.37 -4.13 1.59
N LEU A 73 25.33 -4.97 2.64
CA LEU A 73 26.53 -5.65 3.17
C LEU A 73 27.00 -6.82 2.28
N THR A 74 26.08 -7.50 1.61
CA THR A 74 26.40 -8.67 0.76
C THR A 74 26.67 -8.32 -0.69
N GLY A 75 26.39 -7.07 -1.10
CA GLY A 75 26.54 -6.62 -2.49
C GLY A 75 25.57 -7.31 -3.46
N GLY A 76 24.54 -7.99 -2.96
CA GLY A 76 23.52 -8.70 -3.74
C GLY A 76 22.20 -7.93 -3.80
N GLY A 77 21.50 -8.01 -4.93
CA GLY A 77 20.11 -7.55 -5.05
C GLY A 77 19.22 -8.43 -4.17
N GLY A 78 18.95 -7.98 -2.95
CA GLY A 78 18.09 -8.70 -2.00
C GLY A 78 16.62 -8.57 -2.33
N LEU A 79 15.84 -9.61 -1.99
CA LEU A 79 14.39 -9.54 -2.00
C LEU A 79 13.95 -8.56 -0.90
N LEU A 80 13.17 -7.53 -1.26
CA LEU A 80 12.55 -6.63 -0.30
C LEU A 80 11.19 -7.21 0.08
N PHE A 81 10.98 -7.44 1.37
CA PHE A 81 9.75 -8.00 1.92
C PHE A 81 9.32 -7.21 3.16
N GLY A 82 8.01 -7.12 3.37
CA GLY A 82 7.43 -6.47 4.53
C GLY A 82 5.91 -6.67 4.55
N TRP A 83 5.28 -6.26 5.64
CA TRP A 83 3.82 -6.28 5.78
C TRP A 83 3.30 -5.05 6.50
N ALA A 84 2.03 -4.75 6.26
CA ALA A 84 1.28 -3.74 7.00
C ALA A 84 0.59 -4.36 8.22
N LYS A 85 0.19 -3.51 9.15
CA LYS A 85 -0.65 -3.91 10.27
C LYS A 85 -2.06 -4.25 9.76
N PRO A 86 -2.50 -5.52 9.82
CA PRO A 86 -3.78 -5.93 9.27
C PRO A 86 -4.95 -5.26 10.00
N VAL A 87 -6.03 -5.02 9.26
CA VAL A 87 -7.27 -4.48 9.81
C VAL A 87 -8.02 -5.57 10.57
N PRO A 88 -8.45 -5.32 11.82
CA PRO A 88 -9.20 -6.31 12.59
C PRO A 88 -10.62 -6.47 12.05
N ILE A 89 -11.03 -7.71 11.85
CA ILE A 89 -12.38 -8.09 11.38
C ILE A 89 -12.94 -9.11 12.34
N ASN A 90 -14.19 -8.90 12.78
CA ASN A 90 -14.89 -9.80 13.67
C ASN A 90 -16.07 -10.49 12.96
N PRO A 91 -15.92 -11.76 12.56
CA PRO A 91 -16.95 -12.50 11.82
C PRO A 91 -18.29 -12.63 12.55
N ARG A 92 -18.32 -12.44 13.87
CA ARG A 92 -19.55 -12.54 14.69
C ARG A 92 -20.60 -11.48 14.35
N TYR A 93 -20.17 -10.35 13.76
CA TYR A 93 -21.10 -9.31 13.32
C TYR A 93 -21.75 -9.59 11.97
N PHE A 94 -21.26 -10.59 11.23
CA PHE A 94 -21.79 -10.89 9.91
C PHE A 94 -23.01 -11.80 9.97
N ARG A 95 -24.03 -11.43 9.19
CA ARG A 95 -25.23 -12.24 9.03
C ARG A 95 -24.95 -13.57 8.32
N ASN A 96 -24.06 -13.54 7.32
CA ASN A 96 -23.51 -14.70 6.62
C ASN A 96 -21.98 -14.60 6.65
N PRO A 97 -21.32 -15.21 7.67
CA PRO A 97 -19.88 -15.02 7.87
C PRO A 97 -19.03 -15.44 6.67
N LEU A 98 -19.35 -16.58 6.05
CA LEU A 98 -18.54 -17.08 4.93
C LEU A 98 -18.58 -16.14 3.73
N LYS A 99 -19.77 -15.71 3.31
CA LYS A 99 -19.95 -14.78 2.20
C LYS A 99 -19.33 -13.41 2.51
N ALA A 100 -19.56 -12.90 3.72
CA ALA A 100 -19.06 -11.60 4.15
C ALA A 100 -17.52 -11.59 4.22
N MET A 101 -16.90 -12.65 4.77
CA MET A 101 -15.44 -12.79 4.80
C MET A 101 -14.85 -12.85 3.39
N THR A 102 -15.50 -13.55 2.47
CA THR A 102 -15.04 -13.61 1.07
C THR A 102 -15.07 -12.22 0.40
N ILE A 103 -16.17 -11.48 0.57
CA ILE A 103 -16.29 -10.11 0.01
C ILE A 103 -15.26 -9.18 0.65
N THR A 104 -15.11 -9.25 1.97
CA THR A 104 -14.14 -8.45 2.71
C THR A 104 -12.71 -8.75 2.27
N ALA A 105 -12.36 -10.03 2.09
CA ALA A 105 -11.05 -10.45 1.61
C ALA A 105 -10.78 -9.95 0.17
N ALA A 106 -11.78 -9.96 -0.70
CA ALA A 106 -11.65 -9.46 -2.07
C ALA A 106 -11.50 -7.93 -2.16
N ALA A 107 -12.01 -7.19 -1.18
CA ALA A 107 -12.01 -5.72 -1.21
C ALA A 107 -10.60 -5.11 -1.28
N GLY A 108 -9.63 -5.68 -0.57
CA GLY A 108 -8.23 -5.22 -0.60
C GLY A 108 -7.62 -5.31 -2.00
N PRO A 109 -7.52 -6.52 -2.59
CA PRO A 109 -7.00 -6.68 -3.95
C PRO A 109 -7.76 -5.87 -5.01
N LEU A 110 -9.09 -5.76 -4.89
CA LEU A 110 -9.89 -4.93 -5.80
C LEU A 110 -9.55 -3.45 -5.69
N SER A 111 -9.28 -2.93 -4.48
CA SER A 111 -8.84 -1.55 -4.31
C SER A 111 -7.48 -1.31 -4.99
N ASN A 112 -6.55 -2.26 -4.90
CA ASN A 112 -5.26 -2.16 -5.58
C ASN A 112 -5.40 -2.20 -7.11
N LEU A 113 -6.32 -3.03 -7.62
CA LEU A 113 -6.63 -3.04 -9.06
C LEU A 113 -7.18 -1.69 -9.53
N LEU A 114 -8.10 -1.09 -8.78
CA LEU A 114 -8.63 0.25 -9.09
C LEU A 114 -7.54 1.32 -9.02
N GLN A 115 -6.65 1.26 -8.04
CA GLN A 115 -5.48 2.16 -7.96
C GLN A 115 -4.56 1.99 -9.16
N MET A 116 -4.27 0.76 -9.57
CA MET A 116 -3.44 0.48 -10.74
C MET A 116 -4.04 1.13 -12.01
N ILE A 117 -5.34 0.99 -12.23
CA ILE A 117 -6.05 1.63 -13.34
C ILE A 117 -5.96 3.16 -13.23
N PHE A 118 -6.19 3.71 -12.04
CA PHE A 118 -6.09 5.15 -11.80
C PHE A 118 -4.70 5.70 -12.13
N TRP A 119 -3.63 5.06 -11.63
CA TRP A 119 -2.26 5.47 -11.90
C TRP A 119 -1.89 5.36 -13.37
N ALA A 120 -2.35 4.31 -14.06
CA ALA A 120 -2.14 4.14 -15.50
C ALA A 120 -2.82 5.23 -16.32
N LEU A 121 -4.06 5.60 -15.97
CA LEU A 121 -4.79 6.70 -16.64
C LEU A 121 -4.15 8.06 -16.34
N LEU A 122 -3.70 8.29 -15.11
CA LEU A 122 -2.99 9.51 -14.75
C LEU A 122 -1.68 9.65 -15.52
N LEU A 123 -0.90 8.58 -15.60
CA LEU A 123 0.34 8.57 -16.38
C LEU A 123 0.08 8.87 -17.87
N LYS A 124 -0.96 8.25 -18.44
CA LYS A 124 -1.36 8.51 -19.83
C LYS A 124 -1.78 9.96 -20.04
N ALA A 125 -2.53 10.54 -19.10
CA ALA A 125 -2.95 11.94 -19.18
C ALA A 125 -1.75 12.91 -19.07
N LEU A 126 -0.82 12.65 -18.15
CA LEU A 126 0.40 13.44 -17.99
C LEU A 126 1.30 13.37 -19.24
N ALA A 127 1.42 12.21 -19.86
CA ALA A 127 2.13 12.04 -21.12
C ALA A 127 1.48 12.85 -22.26
N ALA A 128 0.15 12.84 -22.34
CA ALA A 128 -0.59 13.58 -23.38
C ALA A 128 -0.42 15.10 -23.28
N VAL A 129 -0.19 15.65 -22.08
CA VAL A 129 0.08 17.09 -21.89
C VAL A 129 1.59 17.43 -21.94
N GLY A 130 2.44 16.47 -22.31
CA GLY A 130 3.89 16.68 -22.46
C GLY A 130 4.66 16.84 -21.14
N PHE A 131 4.04 16.50 -20.01
CA PHE A 131 4.69 16.56 -18.69
C PHE A 131 5.75 15.46 -18.55
N TYR A 132 5.51 14.33 -19.18
CA TYR A 132 6.37 13.15 -19.13
C TYR A 132 7.75 13.39 -19.78
N ASP A 133 7.77 14.08 -20.95
CA ASP A 133 9.01 14.37 -21.68
C ASP A 133 9.94 15.29 -20.89
N LYS A 134 9.36 16.23 -20.14
CA LYS A 134 10.14 17.15 -19.29
C LYS A 134 10.73 16.47 -18.06
N PHE A 135 10.07 15.44 -17.53
CA PHE A 135 10.52 14.73 -16.34
C PHE A 135 11.55 13.64 -16.65
N VAL A 136 11.36 12.89 -17.74
CA VAL A 136 12.27 11.81 -18.17
C VAL A 136 13.60 12.36 -18.75
N ILE A 137 13.58 13.53 -19.40
CA ILE A 137 14.79 14.17 -19.93
C ILE A 137 15.64 14.82 -18.83
N SER A 138 15.07 15.09 -17.65
CA SER A 138 15.78 15.67 -16.51
C SER A 138 16.33 14.64 -15.51
N VAL A 139 16.16 13.35 -15.78
CA VAL A 139 16.67 12.22 -15.01
C VAL A 139 17.69 11.45 -15.80
#